data_b7ee4f42d3fef39deba767706e4bab90
#
_entry.id   b7ee4f42d3fef39deba767706e4bab90
#
_cell.length_a   1.000
_cell.length_b   1.000
_cell.length_c   1.000
_cell.angle_alpha   90.00
_cell.angle_beta   90.00
_cell.angle_gamma   90.00
#
_symmetry.space_group_name_H-M   'P 1'
#
loop_
_entity.id
_entity.type
_entity.pdbx_description
1 polymer ?
#
loop_
_entity_poly.entity_id
_entity_poly.type
_entity_poly.pdbx_seq_one_letter_code
_entity_poly.pdbx_strand_id
1 'polypeptide(L)'
;MNQKLIALDLDGTTLNQDSQLSVETIKTLRAATAAGHLVVITTGRPDSITENFYDQIGLTGPMINFNGGLIQKPHQQWDRELQATIPIDTALQLLDLRQDFDIRVMVAEGKQLLRADHPYTNIPFLPDLPHPAHLFDQAGLTQAPISVTLFVDGDLLAPLTTAVHQRFPQLVAKTWGAWSGEHTALEITTAHASKSRAVAYVAGAYGIAQPDILAFGDDLNDLDMIEYAGVGVAMQNARQEVLAAANAVTPADNAHDGVARFLQSYLHLAA
;
A
#
# COMPACT_ATOMS: atom_id res chain seq x y z
N MET A 1 -1.36 29.34 -5.93
CA MET A 1 -0.41 28.22 -5.84
C MET A 1 -0.88 27.18 -6.86
N ASN A 2 0.04 26.48 -7.59
CA ASN A 2 -0.40 25.41 -8.50
C ASN A 2 -1.04 24.27 -7.71
N GLN A 3 -1.97 23.55 -8.33
CA GLN A 3 -2.52 22.32 -7.78
C GLN A 3 -1.39 21.33 -7.48
N LYS A 4 -1.35 20.78 -6.28
CA LYS A 4 -0.41 19.74 -5.87
C LYS A 4 -1.11 18.38 -5.82
N LEU A 5 -0.38 17.31 -6.12
CA LEU A 5 -0.73 15.96 -5.72
C LEU A 5 -0.02 15.66 -4.40
N ILE A 6 -0.77 15.21 -3.41
CA ILE A 6 -0.28 14.87 -2.07
C ILE A 6 -0.48 13.37 -1.89
N ALA A 7 0.58 12.60 -2.13
CA ALA A 7 0.60 11.15 -1.96
C ALA A 7 0.96 10.82 -0.51
N LEU A 8 0.11 10.06 0.15
CA LEU A 8 0.20 9.76 1.57
C LEU A 8 0.25 8.26 1.80
N ASP A 9 1.36 7.76 2.35
CA ASP A 9 1.32 6.46 2.99
C ASP A 9 0.45 6.50 4.26
N LEU A 10 0.02 5.34 4.75
CA LEU A 10 -0.84 5.21 5.93
C LEU A 10 -0.07 4.84 7.19
N ASP A 11 0.50 3.65 7.23
CA ASP A 11 1.10 3.06 8.43
C ASP A 11 2.45 3.69 8.74
N GLY A 12 2.60 4.22 9.97
CA GLY A 12 3.80 4.96 10.35
C GLY A 12 3.89 6.38 9.75
N THR A 13 2.95 6.76 8.88
CA THR A 13 2.91 8.06 8.20
C THR A 13 1.67 8.88 8.56
N THR A 14 0.51 8.54 7.99
CA THR A 14 -0.73 9.32 8.19
C THR A 14 -1.54 8.81 9.38
N LEU A 15 -1.44 7.53 9.69
CA LEU A 15 -2.08 6.90 10.84
C LEU A 15 -1.18 7.00 12.07
N ASN A 16 -1.81 7.20 13.25
CA ASN A 16 -1.12 7.15 14.53
C ASN A 16 -0.78 5.70 14.95
N GLN A 17 -0.22 5.52 16.16
CA GLN A 17 0.18 4.21 16.68
C GLN A 17 -0.99 3.25 16.90
N ASP A 18 -2.22 3.76 17.02
CA ASP A 18 -3.45 2.97 17.15
C ASP A 18 -4.09 2.67 15.78
N SER A 19 -3.37 2.89 14.69
CA SER A 19 -3.87 2.78 13.31
C SER A 19 -5.12 3.63 13.04
N GLN A 20 -5.17 4.84 13.58
CA GLN A 20 -6.29 5.77 13.44
C GLN A 20 -5.84 7.11 12.86
N LEU A 21 -6.75 7.76 12.15
CA LEU A 21 -6.59 9.15 11.73
C LEU A 21 -6.90 10.09 12.90
N SER A 22 -6.02 11.03 13.18
CA SER A 22 -6.32 12.10 14.13
C SER A 22 -7.33 13.10 13.56
N VAL A 23 -8.03 13.80 14.45
CA VAL A 23 -8.95 14.88 14.05
C VAL A 23 -8.21 16.00 13.30
N GLU A 24 -6.99 16.31 13.72
CA GLU A 24 -6.17 17.36 13.11
C GLU A 24 -5.71 16.95 11.71
N THR A 25 -5.30 15.70 11.52
CA THR A 25 -4.94 15.16 10.20
C THR A 25 -6.14 15.20 9.26
N ILE A 26 -7.32 14.71 9.67
CA ILE A 26 -8.54 14.78 8.86
C ILE A 26 -8.87 16.22 8.46
N LYS A 27 -8.86 17.16 9.41
CA LYS A 27 -9.15 18.58 9.17
C LYS A 27 -8.18 19.16 8.14
N THR A 28 -6.89 18.90 8.29
CA THR A 28 -5.85 19.41 7.40
C THR A 28 -5.97 18.84 5.97
N LEU A 29 -6.22 17.54 5.82
CA LEU A 29 -6.39 16.93 4.50
C LEU A 29 -7.66 17.42 3.79
N ARG A 30 -8.74 17.64 4.53
CA ARG A 30 -9.95 18.32 4.00
C ARG A 30 -9.66 19.76 3.56
N ALA A 31 -8.89 20.51 4.34
CA ALA A 31 -8.50 21.87 3.99
C ALA A 31 -7.62 21.90 2.72
N ALA A 32 -6.68 20.97 2.59
CA ALA A 32 -5.86 20.81 1.40
C ALA A 32 -6.72 20.49 0.15
N THR A 33 -7.71 19.58 0.29
CA THR A 33 -8.66 19.26 -0.78
C THR A 33 -9.52 20.47 -1.15
N ALA A 34 -10.03 21.21 -0.16
CA ALA A 34 -10.81 22.45 -0.37
C ALA A 34 -9.99 23.56 -1.05
N ALA A 35 -8.69 23.61 -0.82
CA ALA A 35 -7.76 24.50 -1.50
C ALA A 35 -7.43 24.07 -2.94
N GLY A 36 -8.01 22.97 -3.43
CA GLY A 36 -7.87 22.49 -4.80
C GLY A 36 -6.72 21.51 -5.01
N HIS A 37 -6.07 21.03 -3.95
CA HIS A 37 -5.04 20.00 -4.07
C HIS A 37 -5.65 18.59 -4.18
N LEU A 38 -4.93 17.68 -4.83
CA LEU A 38 -5.33 16.27 -4.98
C LEU A 38 -4.68 15.43 -3.89
N VAL A 39 -5.45 15.03 -2.88
CA VAL A 39 -4.99 14.13 -1.82
C VAL A 39 -5.21 12.69 -2.25
N VAL A 40 -4.18 11.85 -2.19
CA VAL A 40 -4.17 10.47 -2.64
C VAL A 40 -3.57 9.57 -1.57
N ILE A 41 -4.38 8.68 -0.99
CA ILE A 41 -3.87 7.59 -0.15
C ILE A 41 -3.06 6.65 -1.04
N THR A 42 -1.84 6.30 -0.61
CA THR A 42 -0.89 5.47 -1.36
C THR A 42 -0.27 4.43 -0.43
N THR A 43 -0.94 3.29 -0.27
CA THR A 43 -0.62 2.31 0.78
C THR A 43 -0.34 0.91 0.24
N GLY A 44 0.37 0.09 1.05
CA GLY A 44 0.48 -1.35 0.83
C GLY A 44 -0.81 -2.10 1.14
N ARG A 45 -1.71 -1.52 1.95
CA ARG A 45 -2.95 -2.17 2.39
C ARG A 45 -3.89 -2.48 1.22
N PRO A 46 -4.70 -3.55 1.33
CA PRO A 46 -5.83 -3.80 0.43
C PRO A 46 -6.88 -2.68 0.49
N ASP A 47 -7.65 -2.53 -0.57
CA ASP A 47 -8.76 -1.57 -0.68
C ASP A 47 -9.81 -1.78 0.42
N SER A 48 -10.17 -3.02 0.71
CA SER A 48 -11.21 -3.39 1.68
C SER A 48 -10.99 -2.84 3.10
N ILE A 49 -9.73 -2.66 3.53
CA ILE A 49 -9.39 -2.08 4.84
C ILE A 49 -8.93 -0.63 4.77
N THR A 50 -8.88 -0.05 3.58
CA THR A 50 -8.42 1.33 3.33
C THR A 50 -9.58 2.30 3.07
N GLU A 51 -10.69 1.82 2.48
CA GLU A 51 -11.85 2.65 2.10
C GLU A 51 -12.43 3.43 3.29
N ASN A 52 -12.40 2.86 4.50
CA ASN A 52 -12.84 3.56 5.70
C ASN A 52 -12.04 4.87 5.97
N PHE A 53 -10.73 4.89 5.74
CA PHE A 53 -9.91 6.09 5.91
C PHE A 53 -10.19 7.12 4.81
N TYR A 54 -10.39 6.64 3.58
CA TYR A 54 -10.79 7.48 2.45
C TYR A 54 -12.10 8.21 2.75
N ASP A 55 -13.10 7.50 3.28
CA ASP A 55 -14.41 8.04 3.65
C ASP A 55 -14.31 8.99 4.85
N GLN A 56 -13.52 8.65 5.87
CA GLN A 56 -13.30 9.52 7.03
C GLN A 56 -12.70 10.87 6.64
N ILE A 57 -11.78 10.90 5.68
CA ILE A 57 -11.23 12.15 5.15
C ILE A 57 -12.25 12.85 4.25
N GLY A 58 -13.13 12.10 3.56
CA GLY A 58 -14.08 12.61 2.58
C GLY A 58 -13.44 12.85 1.23
N LEU A 59 -12.52 11.99 0.82
CA LEU A 59 -11.87 12.07 -0.48
C LEU A 59 -12.84 11.69 -1.61
N THR A 60 -12.55 12.21 -2.81
CA THR A 60 -13.30 11.90 -4.04
C THR A 60 -12.39 11.58 -5.23
N GLY A 61 -11.08 11.69 -5.00
CA GLY A 61 -10.04 11.40 -5.96
C GLY A 61 -9.66 9.92 -6.03
N PRO A 62 -8.57 9.59 -6.72
CA PRO A 62 -8.03 8.23 -6.73
C PRO A 62 -7.48 7.79 -5.39
N MET A 63 -7.42 6.47 -5.18
CA MET A 63 -6.74 5.79 -4.10
C MET A 63 -5.82 4.73 -4.69
N ILE A 64 -4.66 4.55 -4.10
CA ILE A 64 -3.62 3.60 -4.51
C ILE A 64 -3.45 2.57 -3.39
N ASN A 65 -3.68 1.30 -3.72
CA ASN A 65 -3.57 0.16 -2.81
C ASN A 65 -2.52 -0.85 -3.31
N PHE A 66 -2.18 -1.85 -2.50
CA PHE A 66 -1.24 -2.93 -2.83
C PHE A 66 0.10 -2.40 -3.37
N ASN A 67 0.66 -1.36 -2.71
CA ASN A 67 1.90 -0.72 -3.15
C ASN A 67 1.89 -0.24 -4.62
N GLY A 68 0.72 0.16 -5.14
CA GLY A 68 0.54 0.57 -6.53
C GLY A 68 -0.03 -0.52 -7.44
N GLY A 69 -0.38 -1.68 -6.89
CA GLY A 69 -1.02 -2.78 -7.62
C GLY A 69 -2.48 -2.50 -8.00
N LEU A 70 -3.15 -1.61 -7.28
CA LEU A 70 -4.50 -1.15 -7.58
C LEU A 70 -4.57 0.38 -7.54
N ILE A 71 -5.08 0.97 -8.59
CA ILE A 71 -5.37 2.40 -8.69
C ILE A 71 -6.85 2.53 -9.05
N GLN A 72 -7.65 3.01 -8.12
CA GLN A 72 -9.10 3.10 -8.29
C GLN A 72 -9.67 4.39 -7.69
N LYS A 73 -10.94 4.67 -7.98
CA LYS A 73 -11.74 5.61 -7.19
C LYS A 73 -12.77 4.82 -6.41
N PRO A 74 -12.71 4.79 -5.07
CA PRO A 74 -13.72 4.13 -4.25
C PRO A 74 -15.14 4.61 -4.58
N HIS A 75 -16.12 3.72 -4.48
CA HIS A 75 -17.56 3.95 -4.65
C HIS A 75 -18.00 4.46 -6.04
N GLN A 76 -17.11 4.49 -7.03
CA GLN A 76 -17.46 4.95 -8.37
C GLN A 76 -16.68 4.19 -9.46
N GLN A 77 -17.26 4.10 -10.63
CA GLN A 77 -16.53 3.61 -11.80
C GLN A 77 -15.59 4.71 -12.29
N TRP A 78 -14.37 4.30 -12.65
CA TRP A 78 -13.37 5.20 -13.20
C TRP A 78 -12.71 4.55 -14.42
N ASP A 79 -12.77 5.20 -15.56
CA ASP A 79 -12.26 4.71 -16.84
C ASP A 79 -10.73 4.57 -16.89
N ARG A 80 -10.03 5.09 -15.88
CA ARG A 80 -8.59 4.99 -15.69
C ARG A 80 -8.19 4.10 -14.51
N GLU A 81 -9.09 3.24 -14.06
CA GLU A 81 -8.75 2.22 -13.06
C GLU A 81 -7.68 1.29 -13.63
N LEU A 82 -6.69 0.95 -12.79
CA LEU A 82 -5.58 0.07 -13.15
C LEU A 82 -5.39 -1.01 -12.10
N GLN A 83 -5.18 -2.24 -12.56
CA GLN A 83 -4.82 -3.38 -11.72
C GLN A 83 -3.60 -4.10 -12.30
N ALA A 84 -2.55 -4.24 -11.49
CA ALA A 84 -1.35 -5.02 -11.82
C ALA A 84 -1.52 -6.45 -11.30
N THR A 85 -2.22 -7.30 -12.04
CA THR A 85 -2.60 -8.64 -11.58
C THR A 85 -1.58 -9.71 -11.94
N ILE A 86 -1.48 -10.74 -11.10
CA ILE A 86 -0.79 -12.00 -11.38
C ILE A 86 -1.74 -12.88 -12.19
N PRO A 87 -1.32 -13.43 -13.35
CA PRO A 87 -2.17 -14.38 -14.10
C PRO A 87 -2.63 -15.54 -13.22
N ILE A 88 -3.90 -15.97 -13.36
CA ILE A 88 -4.50 -17.03 -12.53
C ILE A 88 -3.64 -18.29 -12.51
N ASP A 89 -3.19 -18.74 -13.68
CA ASP A 89 -2.35 -19.96 -13.78
C ASP A 89 -1.03 -19.80 -13.01
N THR A 90 -0.42 -18.62 -13.06
CA THR A 90 0.81 -18.31 -12.30
C THR A 90 0.54 -18.28 -10.80
N ALA A 91 -0.59 -17.67 -10.38
CA ALA A 91 -0.98 -17.64 -8.98
C ALA A 91 -1.23 -19.06 -8.44
N LEU A 92 -1.89 -19.92 -9.21
CA LEU A 92 -2.12 -21.32 -8.84
C LEU A 92 -0.80 -22.12 -8.77
N GLN A 93 0.16 -21.87 -9.67
CA GLN A 93 1.49 -22.50 -9.60
C GLN A 93 2.27 -22.12 -8.33
N LEU A 94 2.00 -20.96 -7.71
CA LEU A 94 2.62 -20.62 -6.43
C LEU A 94 2.25 -21.61 -5.31
N LEU A 95 1.08 -22.27 -5.39
CA LEU A 95 0.68 -23.31 -4.44
C LEU A 95 1.65 -24.50 -4.40
N ASP A 96 2.37 -24.76 -5.49
CA ASP A 96 3.37 -25.83 -5.55
C ASP A 96 4.55 -25.60 -4.61
N LEU A 97 4.78 -24.36 -4.15
CA LEU A 97 5.80 -24.05 -3.15
C LEU A 97 5.59 -24.81 -1.83
N ARG A 98 4.35 -25.21 -1.50
CA ARG A 98 4.02 -26.05 -0.34
C ARG A 98 4.67 -27.43 -0.37
N GLN A 99 5.08 -27.90 -1.52
CA GLN A 99 5.76 -29.21 -1.64
C GLN A 99 7.19 -29.16 -1.04
N ASP A 100 7.80 -27.99 -1.03
CA ASP A 100 9.19 -27.78 -0.62
C ASP A 100 9.33 -26.97 0.68
N PHE A 101 8.29 -26.22 1.06
CA PHE A 101 8.31 -25.29 2.20
C PHE A 101 7.09 -25.50 3.11
N ASP A 102 7.32 -25.44 4.42
CA ASP A 102 6.25 -25.42 5.41
C ASP A 102 5.61 -24.02 5.45
N ILE A 103 4.63 -23.79 4.56
CA ILE A 103 3.90 -22.53 4.46
C ILE A 103 2.63 -22.64 5.30
N ARG A 104 2.47 -21.78 6.29
CA ARG A 104 1.31 -21.80 7.19
C ARG A 104 0.01 -21.54 6.45
N VAL A 105 -0.05 -20.45 5.70
CA VAL A 105 -1.20 -20.11 4.86
C VAL A 105 -0.73 -19.31 3.65
N MET A 106 -1.43 -19.47 2.53
CA MET A 106 -1.28 -18.68 1.33
C MET A 106 -2.57 -17.94 1.03
N VAL A 107 -2.47 -16.62 0.84
CA VAL A 107 -3.63 -15.76 0.63
C VAL A 107 -3.48 -15.00 -0.68
N ALA A 108 -4.44 -15.16 -1.58
CA ALA A 108 -4.56 -14.39 -2.82
C ALA A 108 -5.51 -13.23 -2.61
N GLU A 109 -5.06 -12.00 -2.89
CA GLU A 109 -5.80 -10.78 -2.68
C GLU A 109 -5.86 -9.93 -3.95
N GLY A 110 -6.91 -9.13 -4.07
CA GLY A 110 -7.12 -8.18 -5.14
C GLY A 110 -8.37 -7.36 -4.90
N LYS A 111 -8.77 -6.55 -5.86
CA LYS A 111 -9.99 -5.76 -5.73
C LYS A 111 -11.18 -6.67 -5.46
N GLN A 112 -11.77 -6.55 -4.25
CA GLN A 112 -12.88 -7.39 -3.79
C GLN A 112 -12.58 -8.91 -3.84
N LEU A 113 -11.32 -9.28 -3.84
CA LEU A 113 -10.84 -10.66 -3.84
C LEU A 113 -10.04 -10.93 -2.58
N LEU A 114 -10.46 -11.94 -1.82
CA LEU A 114 -9.70 -12.54 -0.72
C LEU A 114 -9.94 -14.05 -0.77
N ARG A 115 -8.90 -14.84 -1.00
CA ARG A 115 -8.94 -16.29 -1.03
C ARG A 115 -7.74 -16.85 -0.29
N ALA A 116 -8.00 -17.73 0.67
CA ALA A 116 -6.94 -18.49 1.33
C ALA A 116 -6.95 -19.94 0.85
N ASP A 117 -5.81 -20.59 0.89
CA ASP A 117 -5.69 -22.00 0.51
C ASP A 117 -6.31 -22.95 1.54
N HIS A 118 -6.53 -22.49 2.78
CA HIS A 118 -7.31 -23.17 3.81
C HIS A 118 -7.85 -22.16 4.84
N PRO A 119 -8.77 -22.53 5.74
CA PRO A 119 -9.27 -21.66 6.82
C PRO A 119 -8.15 -21.15 7.71
N TYR A 120 -8.23 -19.89 8.12
CA TYR A 120 -7.30 -19.28 9.08
C TYR A 120 -7.99 -18.26 9.99
N THR A 121 -7.34 -17.93 11.12
CA THR A 121 -7.69 -16.86 12.04
C THR A 121 -6.45 -16.18 12.60
N ASN A 122 -6.60 -14.97 13.13
CA ASN A 122 -5.56 -14.22 13.85
C ASN A 122 -4.31 -13.88 12.99
N ILE A 123 -4.49 -13.58 11.71
CA ILE A 123 -3.42 -13.03 10.87
C ILE A 123 -3.53 -11.50 10.84
N PRO A 124 -2.47 -10.75 11.18
CA PRO A 124 -2.50 -9.29 11.13
C PRO A 124 -2.95 -8.75 9.77
N PHE A 125 -3.77 -7.69 9.77
CA PHE A 125 -4.29 -6.99 8.59
C PHE A 125 -5.21 -7.81 7.67
N LEU A 126 -5.45 -9.08 7.96
CA LEU A 126 -6.40 -9.91 7.24
C LEU A 126 -7.63 -10.21 8.10
N PRO A 127 -8.84 -10.18 7.54
CA PRO A 127 -10.02 -10.64 8.26
C PRO A 127 -9.94 -12.16 8.48
N ASP A 128 -10.45 -12.63 9.62
CA ASP A 128 -10.55 -14.04 9.89
C ASP A 128 -11.39 -14.76 8.84
N LEU A 129 -10.92 -15.89 8.36
CA LEU A 129 -11.60 -16.76 7.39
C LEU A 129 -11.74 -18.19 7.97
N PRO A 130 -12.54 -18.40 9.03
CA PRO A 130 -12.72 -19.74 9.61
C PRO A 130 -13.53 -20.68 8.69
N HIS A 131 -14.37 -20.13 7.83
CA HIS A 131 -15.25 -20.87 6.91
C HIS A 131 -15.33 -20.17 5.54
N PRO A 132 -14.24 -20.17 4.74
CA PRO A 132 -14.24 -19.52 3.43
C PRO A 132 -15.21 -20.22 2.48
N ALA A 133 -16.04 -19.43 1.78
CA ALA A 133 -16.95 -19.96 0.77
C ALA A 133 -16.21 -20.50 -0.48
N HIS A 134 -15.04 -19.95 -0.75
CA HIS A 134 -14.15 -20.35 -1.86
C HIS A 134 -12.71 -20.31 -1.37
N LEU A 135 -11.91 -21.30 -1.77
CA LEU A 135 -10.50 -21.40 -1.45
C LEU A 135 -9.62 -20.79 -2.55
N PHE A 136 -8.36 -20.59 -2.22
CA PHE A 136 -7.31 -20.32 -3.18
C PHE A 136 -6.89 -21.67 -3.82
N ASP A 137 -7.69 -22.11 -4.77
CA ASP A 137 -7.51 -23.33 -5.56
C ASP A 137 -8.07 -23.14 -6.98
N GLN A 138 -7.97 -24.17 -7.80
CA GLN A 138 -8.44 -24.14 -9.19
C GLN A 138 -9.93 -23.81 -9.34
N ALA A 139 -10.76 -24.15 -8.37
CA ALA A 139 -12.21 -23.91 -8.41
C ALA A 139 -12.60 -22.53 -7.85
N GLY A 140 -11.90 -22.08 -6.83
CA GLY A 140 -12.23 -20.86 -6.10
C GLY A 140 -11.57 -19.59 -6.61
N LEU A 141 -10.39 -19.68 -7.27
CA LEU A 141 -9.70 -18.52 -7.83
C LEU A 141 -10.20 -18.23 -9.25
N THR A 142 -11.29 -17.48 -9.35
CA THR A 142 -11.91 -17.14 -10.65
C THR A 142 -11.53 -15.74 -11.16
N GLN A 143 -10.75 -14.98 -10.39
CA GLN A 143 -10.26 -13.66 -10.72
C GLN A 143 -8.76 -13.60 -10.49
N ALA A 144 -8.02 -12.93 -11.38
CA ALA A 144 -6.58 -12.73 -11.25
C ALA A 144 -6.27 -11.86 -10.01
N PRO A 145 -5.47 -12.34 -9.04
CA PRO A 145 -5.11 -11.58 -7.85
C PRO A 145 -4.07 -10.50 -8.17
N ILE A 146 -4.01 -9.49 -7.32
CA ILE A 146 -2.96 -8.45 -7.35
C ILE A 146 -1.74 -8.92 -6.57
N SER A 147 -1.97 -9.58 -5.44
CA SER A 147 -0.92 -10.16 -4.60
C SER A 147 -1.24 -11.59 -4.19
N VAL A 148 -0.18 -12.34 -3.88
CA VAL A 148 -0.25 -13.60 -3.15
C VAL A 148 0.71 -13.50 -1.98
N THR A 149 0.18 -13.58 -0.77
CA THR A 149 0.98 -13.50 0.46
C THR A 149 1.14 -14.88 1.08
N LEU A 150 2.38 -15.24 1.39
CA LEU A 150 2.77 -16.48 2.03
C LEU A 150 3.21 -16.20 3.47
N PHE A 151 2.57 -16.84 4.45
CA PHE A 151 2.93 -16.74 5.85
C PHE A 151 3.77 -17.95 6.26
N VAL A 152 4.99 -17.68 6.74
CA VAL A 152 6.00 -18.69 7.07
C VAL A 152 6.71 -18.35 8.36
N ASP A 153 7.46 -19.30 8.91
CA ASP A 153 8.42 -19.00 9.98
C ASP A 153 9.63 -18.22 9.41
N GLY A 154 10.23 -17.37 10.23
CA GLY A 154 11.23 -16.40 9.77
C GLY A 154 12.49 -17.00 9.14
N ASP A 155 12.89 -18.21 9.55
CA ASP A 155 14.02 -18.94 8.98
C ASP A 155 13.78 -19.43 7.55
N LEU A 156 12.50 -19.58 7.15
CA LEU A 156 12.13 -19.96 5.79
C LEU A 156 12.05 -18.77 4.82
N LEU A 157 12.06 -17.53 5.31
CA LEU A 157 11.88 -16.35 4.46
C LEU A 157 12.91 -16.24 3.34
N ALA A 158 14.20 -16.34 3.66
CA ALA A 158 15.27 -16.18 2.68
C ALA A 158 15.31 -17.31 1.64
N PRO A 159 15.23 -18.62 2.01
CA PRO A 159 15.16 -19.69 1.02
C PRO A 159 13.87 -19.64 0.18
N LEU A 160 12.71 -19.28 0.76
CA LEU A 160 11.46 -19.14 0.02
C LEU A 160 11.53 -17.97 -0.98
N THR A 161 12.06 -16.82 -0.57
CA THR A 161 12.28 -15.66 -1.47
C THR A 161 13.15 -16.05 -2.65
N THR A 162 14.22 -16.79 -2.41
CA THR A 162 15.11 -17.31 -3.46
C THR A 162 14.37 -18.24 -4.42
N ALA A 163 13.57 -19.17 -3.89
CA ALA A 163 12.79 -20.10 -4.71
C ALA A 163 11.74 -19.36 -5.57
N VAL A 164 11.07 -18.35 -5.01
CA VAL A 164 10.13 -17.51 -5.77
C VAL A 164 10.84 -16.82 -6.93
N HIS A 165 11.96 -16.15 -6.69
CA HIS A 165 12.70 -15.45 -7.75
C HIS A 165 13.23 -16.39 -8.84
N GLN A 166 13.61 -17.63 -8.48
CA GLN A 166 14.09 -18.62 -9.44
C GLN A 166 12.97 -19.23 -10.30
N ARG A 167 11.82 -19.54 -9.69
CA ARG A 167 10.70 -20.20 -10.38
C ARG A 167 9.78 -19.21 -11.09
N PHE A 168 9.69 -17.97 -10.57
CA PHE A 168 8.77 -16.93 -11.05
C PHE A 168 9.53 -15.60 -11.25
N PRO A 169 10.50 -15.53 -12.18
CA PRO A 169 11.37 -14.35 -12.36
C PRO A 169 10.61 -13.09 -12.78
N GLN A 170 9.36 -13.22 -13.25
CA GLN A 170 8.46 -12.11 -13.59
C GLN A 170 7.75 -11.49 -12.37
N LEU A 171 7.85 -12.14 -11.20
CA LEU A 171 7.24 -11.68 -9.96
C LEU A 171 8.28 -11.04 -9.02
N VAL A 172 7.81 -10.20 -8.12
CA VAL A 172 8.60 -9.58 -7.07
C VAL A 172 8.08 -10.08 -5.73
N ALA A 173 9.00 -10.47 -4.85
CA ALA A 173 8.69 -10.91 -3.51
C ALA A 173 9.27 -9.91 -2.49
N LYS A 174 8.44 -9.41 -1.59
CA LYS A 174 8.80 -8.46 -0.53
C LYS A 174 8.24 -8.92 0.82
N THR A 175 8.97 -8.67 1.89
CA THR A 175 8.46 -8.93 3.26
C THR A 175 7.74 -7.71 3.80
N TRP A 176 6.75 -7.94 4.67
CA TRP A 176 6.12 -6.88 5.46
C TRP A 176 6.99 -6.44 6.66
N GLY A 177 8.12 -7.10 6.92
CA GLY A 177 8.99 -6.77 8.05
C GLY A 177 8.27 -6.90 9.40
N ALA A 178 8.39 -5.88 10.25
CA ALA A 178 7.80 -5.87 11.60
C ALA A 178 6.26 -5.93 11.60
N TRP A 179 5.60 -5.60 10.51
CA TRP A 179 4.14 -5.64 10.37
C TRP A 179 3.58 -7.06 10.23
N SER A 180 4.43 -8.07 10.03
CA SER A 180 4.01 -9.47 9.89
C SER A 180 3.49 -10.13 11.18
N GLY A 181 3.60 -9.48 12.34
CA GLY A 181 3.25 -10.06 13.63
C GLY A 181 4.19 -11.22 14.03
N GLU A 182 3.65 -12.29 14.60
CA GLU A 182 4.40 -13.48 15.00
C GLU A 182 4.94 -14.30 13.81
N HIS A 183 4.35 -14.11 12.63
CA HIS A 183 4.70 -14.84 11.42
C HIS A 183 5.23 -13.89 10.35
N THR A 184 6.28 -14.31 9.66
CA THR A 184 6.82 -13.52 8.57
C THR A 184 5.93 -13.65 7.33
N ALA A 185 5.53 -12.52 6.76
CA ALA A 185 4.79 -12.45 5.51
C ALA A 185 5.73 -12.18 4.34
N LEU A 186 5.64 -13.00 3.29
CA LEU A 186 6.25 -12.77 1.99
C LEU A 186 5.15 -12.45 0.99
N GLU A 187 5.01 -11.17 0.63
CA GLU A 187 4.08 -10.69 -0.38
C GLU A 187 4.69 -10.83 -1.77
N ILE A 188 3.96 -11.46 -2.67
CA ILE A 188 4.34 -11.67 -4.07
C ILE A 188 3.42 -10.85 -4.95
N THR A 189 4.00 -9.98 -5.78
CA THR A 189 3.29 -9.11 -6.72
C THR A 189 3.98 -9.12 -8.08
N THR A 190 3.41 -8.45 -9.07
CA THR A 190 4.12 -8.17 -10.32
C THR A 190 5.10 -7.00 -10.13
N ALA A 191 6.13 -6.92 -10.96
CA ALA A 191 7.07 -5.78 -10.99
C ALA A 191 6.40 -4.44 -11.36
N HIS A 192 5.13 -4.46 -11.76
CA HIS A 192 4.36 -3.25 -12.05
C HIS A 192 3.75 -2.60 -10.81
N ALA A 193 3.63 -3.31 -9.68
CA ALA A 193 3.19 -2.77 -8.41
C ALA A 193 4.34 -1.93 -7.79
N SER A 194 4.26 -0.61 -7.89
CA SER A 194 5.24 0.36 -7.37
C SER A 194 4.49 1.65 -7.02
N LYS A 195 4.74 2.19 -5.81
CA LYS A 195 4.09 3.43 -5.37
C LYS A 195 4.44 4.61 -6.29
N SER A 196 5.70 4.74 -6.70
CA SER A 196 6.14 5.81 -7.61
C SER A 196 5.43 5.76 -8.97
N ARG A 197 5.30 4.57 -9.57
CA ARG A 197 4.61 4.40 -10.87
C ARG A 197 3.13 4.74 -10.76
N ALA A 198 2.49 4.32 -9.67
CA ALA A 198 1.08 4.62 -9.42
C ALA A 198 0.84 6.12 -9.20
N VAL A 199 1.70 6.78 -8.44
CA VAL A 199 1.66 8.24 -8.23
C VAL A 199 1.88 8.98 -9.56
N ALA A 200 2.87 8.55 -10.36
CA ALA A 200 3.11 9.12 -11.69
C ALA A 200 1.89 8.97 -12.62
N TYR A 201 1.26 7.80 -12.61
CA TYR A 201 0.05 7.55 -13.40
C TYR A 201 -1.11 8.46 -12.99
N VAL A 202 -1.37 8.57 -11.68
CA VAL A 202 -2.40 9.48 -11.15
C VAL A 202 -2.08 10.93 -11.49
N ALA A 203 -0.84 11.37 -11.30
CA ALA A 203 -0.41 12.73 -11.64
C ALA A 203 -0.66 13.04 -13.12
N GLY A 204 -0.28 12.12 -14.02
CA GLY A 204 -0.54 12.24 -15.46
C GLY A 204 -2.04 12.30 -15.79
N ALA A 205 -2.88 11.51 -15.09
CA ALA A 205 -4.32 11.52 -15.26
C ALA A 205 -4.98 12.86 -14.89
N TYR A 206 -4.37 13.61 -13.98
CA TYR A 206 -4.85 14.92 -13.51
C TYR A 206 -4.06 16.10 -14.05
N GLY A 207 -3.08 15.88 -14.94
CA GLY A 207 -2.26 16.94 -15.53
C GLY A 207 -1.34 17.63 -14.53
N ILE A 208 -0.96 16.94 -13.44
CA ILE A 208 -0.07 17.45 -12.40
C ILE A 208 1.37 17.05 -12.76
N ALA A 209 2.25 18.05 -12.86
CA ALA A 209 3.66 17.80 -13.17
C ALA A 209 4.41 17.24 -11.95
N GLN A 210 5.45 16.42 -12.21
CA GLN A 210 6.27 15.81 -11.14
C GLN A 210 6.78 16.83 -10.09
N PRO A 211 7.24 18.05 -10.40
CA PRO A 211 7.63 19.03 -9.40
C PRO A 211 6.48 19.49 -8.45
N ASP A 212 5.24 19.25 -8.86
CA ASP A 212 4.04 19.57 -8.07
C ASP A 212 3.51 18.36 -7.27
N ILE A 213 4.31 17.29 -7.11
CA ILE A 213 4.00 16.12 -6.31
C ILE A 213 4.69 16.24 -4.95
N LEU A 214 3.92 16.10 -3.86
CA LEU A 214 4.42 15.85 -2.52
C LEU A 214 4.14 14.39 -2.18
N ALA A 215 5.14 13.69 -1.64
CA ALA A 215 4.98 12.30 -1.21
C ALA A 215 5.46 12.15 0.23
N PHE A 216 4.66 11.48 1.07
CA PHE A 216 4.96 11.22 2.47
C PHE A 216 5.07 9.73 2.73
N GLY A 217 6.12 9.34 3.47
CA GLY A 217 6.36 7.95 3.81
C GLY A 217 7.38 7.77 4.92
N ASP A 218 7.52 6.56 5.44
CA ASP A 218 8.41 6.23 6.54
C ASP A 218 9.22 4.94 6.36
N ASP A 219 8.78 3.99 5.50
CA ASP A 219 9.45 2.70 5.34
C ASP A 219 9.96 2.50 3.89
N LEU A 220 10.67 1.39 3.68
CA LEU A 220 11.37 1.08 2.42
C LEU A 220 10.45 0.94 1.20
N ASN A 221 9.18 0.59 1.41
CA ASN A 221 8.19 0.54 0.33
C ASN A 221 7.77 1.93 -0.16
N ASP A 222 8.15 3.01 0.56
CA ASP A 222 7.89 4.40 0.19
C ASP A 222 9.07 5.03 -0.57
N LEU A 223 10.24 4.40 -0.51
CA LEU A 223 11.49 5.00 -0.97
C LEU A 223 11.39 5.45 -2.44
N ASP A 224 10.85 4.60 -3.31
CA ASP A 224 10.68 4.90 -4.73
C ASP A 224 9.74 6.11 -4.97
N MET A 225 8.70 6.25 -4.15
CA MET A 225 7.75 7.37 -4.21
C MET A 225 8.38 8.66 -3.68
N ILE A 226 9.14 8.58 -2.59
CA ILE A 226 9.88 9.69 -1.98
C ILE A 226 10.93 10.25 -2.97
N GLU A 227 11.71 9.37 -3.60
CA GLU A 227 12.71 9.76 -4.60
C GLU A 227 12.09 10.34 -5.88
N TYR A 228 10.93 9.83 -6.29
CA TYR A 228 10.24 10.27 -7.50
C TYR A 228 9.59 11.64 -7.35
N ALA A 229 9.03 11.97 -6.20
CA ALA A 229 8.24 13.19 -5.98
C ALA A 229 9.07 14.47 -6.22
N GLY A 230 8.39 15.56 -6.56
CA GLY A 230 9.01 16.89 -6.58
C GLY A 230 9.47 17.32 -5.19
N VAL A 231 8.73 16.92 -4.17
CA VAL A 231 9.12 17.06 -2.75
C VAL A 231 8.80 15.74 -2.03
N GLY A 232 9.80 14.91 -1.84
CA GLY A 232 9.73 13.74 -0.99
C GLY A 232 9.90 14.13 0.47
N VAL A 233 8.97 13.76 1.32
CA VAL A 233 8.93 14.11 2.74
C VAL A 233 8.97 12.85 3.57
N ALA A 234 10.07 12.63 4.29
CA ALA A 234 10.18 11.56 5.26
C ALA A 234 9.45 11.94 6.56
N MET A 235 8.81 10.96 7.19
CA MET A 235 8.33 11.14 8.56
C MET A 235 9.49 11.26 9.53
N GLN A 236 9.32 11.97 10.66
CA GLN A 236 10.35 12.07 11.70
C GLN A 236 10.73 10.67 12.27
N ASN A 237 9.78 9.74 12.29
CA ASN A 237 9.96 8.34 12.69
C ASN A 237 10.42 7.43 11.56
N ALA A 238 10.75 7.95 10.38
CA ALA A 238 11.10 7.15 9.23
C ALA A 238 12.44 6.41 9.40
N ARG A 239 12.62 5.34 8.63
CA ARG A 239 13.88 4.62 8.52
C ARG A 239 15.00 5.51 7.99
N GLN A 240 16.23 5.20 8.34
CA GLN A 240 17.39 6.01 7.95
C GLN A 240 17.54 6.14 6.44
N GLU A 241 17.21 5.07 5.69
CA GLU A 241 17.26 5.05 4.23
C GLU A 241 16.27 6.06 3.63
N VAL A 242 15.07 6.14 4.20
CA VAL A 242 14.02 7.09 3.76
C VAL A 242 14.38 8.52 4.15
N LEU A 243 14.89 8.73 5.37
CA LEU A 243 15.40 10.03 5.82
C LEU A 243 16.53 10.55 4.92
N ALA A 244 17.43 9.65 4.47
CA ALA A 244 18.56 10.01 3.62
C ALA A 244 18.13 10.39 2.18
N ALA A 245 17.04 9.83 1.67
CA ALA A 245 16.53 10.06 0.31
C ALA A 245 15.60 11.28 0.22
N ALA A 246 14.98 11.69 1.33
CA ALA A 246 13.95 12.72 1.33
C ALA A 246 14.50 14.14 1.16
N ASN A 247 13.70 15.03 0.55
CA ASN A 247 14.00 16.46 0.44
C ASN A 247 13.68 17.22 1.73
N ALA A 248 12.76 16.70 2.53
CA ALA A 248 12.32 17.30 3.79
C ALA A 248 11.92 16.24 4.80
N VAL A 249 11.85 16.63 6.07
CA VAL A 249 11.39 15.78 7.17
C VAL A 249 10.23 16.47 7.88
N THR A 250 9.21 15.70 8.29
CA THR A 250 8.09 16.26 9.05
C THR A 250 8.55 16.79 10.41
N PRO A 251 7.94 17.86 10.93
CA PRO A 251 8.34 18.48 12.21
C PRO A 251 7.97 17.63 13.45
N ALA A 252 7.22 16.54 13.24
CA ALA A 252 6.81 15.58 14.26
C ALA A 252 6.63 14.20 13.63
N ASP A 253 6.55 13.16 14.45
CA ASP A 253 6.25 11.78 14.02
C ASP A 253 4.75 11.61 13.68
N ASN A 254 4.38 10.39 13.30
CA ASN A 254 3.00 10.02 12.96
C ASN A 254 2.04 10.08 14.16
N ALA A 255 2.53 9.89 15.40
CA ALA A 255 1.72 9.98 16.61
C ALA A 255 1.39 11.45 17.00
N HIS A 256 2.12 12.42 16.46
CA HIS A 256 2.02 13.84 16.78
C HIS A 256 1.68 14.72 15.56
N ASP A 257 0.86 14.18 14.64
CA ASP A 257 0.34 14.90 13.47
C ASP A 257 1.40 15.42 12.49
N GLY A 258 2.49 14.70 12.29
CA GLY A 258 3.63 15.15 11.47
C GLY A 258 3.21 15.57 10.06
N VAL A 259 2.36 14.78 9.37
CA VAL A 259 1.81 15.11 8.04
C VAL A 259 1.01 16.42 8.09
N ALA A 260 0.08 16.55 9.03
CA ALA A 260 -0.77 17.73 9.13
C ALA A 260 0.04 19.00 9.37
N ARG A 261 0.96 18.98 10.33
CA ARG A 261 1.83 20.12 10.65
C ARG A 261 2.71 20.53 9.47
N PHE A 262 3.24 19.56 8.73
CA PHE A 262 4.00 19.85 7.51
C PHE A 262 3.13 20.54 6.45
N LEU A 263 1.97 19.96 6.15
CA LEU A 263 1.05 20.49 5.13
C LEU A 263 0.51 21.87 5.48
N GLN A 264 0.16 22.13 6.74
CA GLN A 264 -0.29 23.46 7.20
C GLN A 264 0.76 24.53 6.92
N SER A 265 2.03 24.24 7.26
CA SER A 265 3.14 25.17 7.00
C SER A 265 3.43 25.32 5.51
N TYR A 266 3.55 24.20 4.79
CA TYR A 266 3.98 24.18 3.38
C TYR A 266 2.94 24.78 2.42
N LEU A 267 1.65 24.53 2.67
CA LEU A 267 0.54 25.01 1.84
C LEU A 267 -0.09 26.31 2.38
N HIS A 268 0.39 26.82 3.50
CA HIS A 268 -0.20 28.00 4.20
C HIS A 268 -1.69 27.80 4.49
N LEU A 269 -2.10 26.60 4.92
CA LEU A 269 -3.48 26.32 5.27
C LEU A 269 -3.84 27.01 6.59
N ALA A 270 -5.07 27.51 6.67
CA ALA A 270 -5.59 28.04 7.94
C ALA A 270 -5.73 26.88 8.96
N ALA A 271 -5.29 27.13 10.19
CA ALA A 271 -5.39 26.20 11.30
C ALA A 271 -6.84 25.90 11.71
#